data_4d64e35bcfc62efeb7d230dbb08a852a
#
_entry.id   4d64e35bcfc62efeb7d230dbb08a852a
#
_cell.length_a   1.000
_cell.length_b   1.000
_cell.length_c   1.000
_cell.angle_alpha   90.00
_cell.angle_beta   90.00
_cell.angle_gamma   90.00
#
_symmetry.space_group_name_H-M   'P 1'
#
loop_
_entity.id
_entity.type
_entity.pdbx_description
1 polymer ?
#
loop_
_entity_poly.entity_id
_entity_poly.type
_entity_poly.pdbx_seq_one_letter_code
_entity_poly.pdbx_strand_id
1 'polypeptide(L)'
;SPFLKPGGDLAVDVYLKGWALEPYKSKYLYRPLTTRMPRHLLFRFLQWYIPKWLPVDTFIKRLPLVGRVLGMLIPCWNYHYLPLSQQQKTEWGILDTFDALAPAYDYPQTPETVTEWFTSAGLMDIRVRLGGNGVLGNGRTRPFPV
;
A
#
# COMPACT_ATOMS: atom_id res chain seq x y z
N SER A 1 8.39 20.74 15.77
CA SER A 1 9.00 20.09 14.58
C SER A 1 9.66 21.15 13.70
N PRO A 2 10.93 20.98 13.24
CA PRO A 2 11.60 21.98 12.40
C PRO A 2 10.97 22.12 10.99
N PHE A 3 10.12 21.20 10.60
CA PHE A 3 9.50 21.15 9.27
C PHE A 3 8.09 21.76 9.22
N LEU A 4 7.49 22.09 10.36
CA LEU A 4 6.17 22.67 10.44
C LEU A 4 6.24 24.05 11.06
N LYS A 5 5.52 25.00 10.44
CA LYS A 5 5.34 26.34 11.01
C LYS A 5 4.48 26.24 12.28
N PRO A 6 4.65 27.15 13.25
CA PRO A 6 3.72 27.25 14.38
C PRO A 6 2.27 27.40 13.91
N GLY A 7 1.36 26.64 14.51
CA GLY A 7 -0.04 26.56 14.09
C GLY A 7 -0.26 25.75 12.78
N GLY A 8 0.79 25.17 12.19
CA GLY A 8 0.69 24.36 10.96
C GLY A 8 0.10 22.98 11.21
N ASP A 9 -0.58 22.44 10.19
CA ASP A 9 -1.17 21.11 10.22
C ASP A 9 -0.24 20.07 9.59
N LEU A 10 -0.20 18.88 10.19
CA LEU A 10 0.41 17.66 9.64
C LEU A 10 -0.68 16.64 9.32
N ALA A 11 -0.64 16.11 8.11
CA ALA A 11 -1.46 14.96 7.72
C ALA A 11 -0.57 13.84 7.21
N VAL A 12 -0.86 12.60 7.59
CA VAL A 12 -0.19 11.39 7.09
C VAL A 12 -1.20 10.34 6.69
N ASP A 13 -0.83 9.53 5.70
CA ASP A 13 -1.54 8.32 5.30
C ASP A 13 -0.50 7.19 5.22
N VAL A 14 -0.63 6.18 6.06
CA VAL A 14 0.30 5.05 6.14
C VAL A 14 -0.44 3.73 6.03
N TYR A 15 0.21 2.72 5.45
CA TYR A 15 -0.38 1.38 5.34
C TYR A 15 -0.70 0.79 6.71
N LEU A 16 -1.88 0.17 6.83
CA LEU A 16 -2.30 -0.53 8.04
C LEU A 16 -1.52 -1.83 8.21
N LYS A 17 -0.95 -2.03 9.40
CA LYS A 17 -0.36 -3.30 9.80
C LYS A 17 -1.45 -4.37 9.94
N GLY A 18 -1.23 -5.56 9.38
CA GLY A 18 -2.16 -6.68 9.47
C GLY A 18 -1.49 -7.99 9.04
N TRP A 19 -2.28 -9.04 8.94
CA TRP A 19 -1.79 -10.39 8.61
C TRP A 19 -1.50 -10.54 7.11
N ALA A 20 -0.48 -11.34 6.77
CA ALA A 20 -0.09 -11.57 5.37
C ALA A 20 -1.19 -12.22 4.50
N LEU A 21 -2.16 -12.90 5.14
CA LEU A 21 -3.29 -13.53 4.46
C LEU A 21 -4.50 -12.60 4.27
N GLU A 22 -4.43 -11.34 4.71
CA GLU A 22 -5.46 -10.37 4.37
C GLU A 22 -5.32 -9.90 2.92
N PRO A 23 -6.43 -9.44 2.29
CA PRO A 23 -6.37 -8.89 0.94
C PRO A 23 -5.26 -7.83 0.82
N TYR A 24 -4.54 -7.87 -0.31
CA TYR A 24 -3.40 -6.95 -0.61
C TYR A 24 -2.17 -7.06 0.31
N LYS A 25 -2.16 -7.97 1.29
CA LYS A 25 -1.01 -8.18 2.20
C LYS A 25 -0.14 -9.37 1.84
N SER A 26 -0.55 -10.20 0.88
CA SER A 26 0.27 -11.28 0.32
C SER A 26 1.64 -10.81 -0.22
N LYS A 27 1.76 -9.53 -0.57
CA LYS A 27 3.04 -8.92 -0.94
C LYS A 27 4.14 -9.18 0.10
N TYR A 28 3.80 -9.22 1.39
CA TYR A 28 4.77 -9.46 2.47
C TYR A 28 5.34 -10.88 2.50
N LEU A 29 4.70 -11.85 1.85
CA LEU A 29 5.22 -13.19 1.64
C LEU A 29 6.36 -13.21 0.60
N TYR A 30 6.27 -12.35 -0.40
CA TYR A 30 7.21 -12.29 -1.53
C TYR A 30 8.32 -11.27 -1.35
N ARG A 31 8.09 -10.21 -0.60
CA ARG A 31 9.03 -9.11 -0.38
C ARG A 31 10.41 -9.54 0.15
N PRO A 32 10.57 -10.54 1.04
CA PRO A 32 11.89 -11.00 1.46
C PRO A 32 12.79 -11.41 0.29
N LEU A 33 12.19 -11.90 -0.80
CA LEU A 33 12.90 -12.26 -2.03
C LEU A 33 12.99 -11.08 -2.99
N THR A 34 11.87 -10.43 -3.28
CA THR A 34 11.78 -9.41 -4.35
C THR A 34 12.55 -8.13 -4.01
N THR A 35 12.66 -7.76 -2.73
CA THR A 35 13.46 -6.60 -2.30
C THR A 35 14.97 -6.80 -2.45
N ARG A 36 15.43 -8.07 -2.53
CA ARG A 36 16.83 -8.40 -2.79
C ARG A 36 17.15 -8.53 -4.28
N MET A 37 16.12 -8.61 -5.12
CA MET A 37 16.31 -8.67 -6.57
C MET A 37 16.72 -7.30 -7.13
N PRO A 38 17.60 -7.24 -8.16
CA PRO A 38 17.80 -6.03 -8.93
C PRO A 38 16.47 -5.52 -9.51
N ARG A 39 16.14 -4.25 -9.27
CA ARG A 39 14.83 -3.68 -9.65
C ARG A 39 14.48 -3.87 -11.12
N HIS A 40 15.48 -3.74 -12.02
CA HIS A 40 15.27 -3.92 -13.44
C HIS A 40 14.88 -5.38 -13.81
N LEU A 41 15.41 -6.38 -13.08
CA LEU A 41 15.05 -7.78 -13.30
C LEU A 41 13.64 -8.08 -12.81
N LEU A 42 13.27 -7.58 -11.62
CA LEU A 42 11.91 -7.69 -11.12
C LEU A 42 10.92 -7.03 -12.09
N PHE A 43 11.23 -5.81 -12.57
CA PHE A 43 10.36 -5.10 -13.50
C PHE A 43 10.19 -5.85 -14.84
N ARG A 44 11.29 -6.36 -15.43
CA ARG A 44 11.24 -7.18 -16.65
C ARG A 44 10.44 -8.48 -16.44
N PHE A 45 10.60 -9.11 -15.29
CA PHE A 45 9.79 -10.28 -14.93
C PHE A 45 8.30 -9.94 -14.89
N LEU A 46 7.92 -8.84 -14.26
CA LEU A 46 6.51 -8.40 -14.18
C LEU A 46 5.94 -8.01 -15.56
N GLN A 47 6.74 -7.37 -16.42
CA GLN A 47 6.33 -7.09 -17.80
C GLN A 47 6.01 -8.36 -18.60
N TRP A 48 6.72 -9.48 -18.33
CA TRP A 48 6.44 -10.77 -18.93
C TRP A 48 5.29 -11.51 -18.24
N TYR A 49 5.22 -11.45 -16.90
CA TYR A 49 4.29 -12.21 -16.08
C TYR A 49 2.87 -11.64 -16.10
N ILE A 50 2.71 -10.35 -15.81
CA ILE A 50 1.40 -9.72 -15.61
C ILE A 50 0.49 -9.82 -16.83
N PRO A 51 0.93 -9.55 -18.09
CA PRO A 51 0.04 -9.67 -19.24
C PRO A 51 -0.55 -11.08 -19.42
N LYS A 52 0.22 -12.11 -19.06
CA LYS A 52 -0.20 -13.52 -19.16
C LYS A 52 -1.10 -13.94 -17.99
N TRP A 53 -0.82 -13.40 -16.80
CA TRP A 53 -1.54 -13.76 -15.59
C TRP A 53 -2.85 -13.00 -15.42
N LEU A 54 -2.95 -11.78 -15.90
CA LEU A 54 -4.11 -10.90 -15.72
C LEU A 54 -5.44 -11.54 -16.16
N PRO A 55 -5.55 -12.22 -17.32
CA PRO A 55 -6.78 -12.92 -17.71
C PRO A 55 -7.12 -14.07 -16.76
N VAL A 56 -6.11 -14.82 -16.33
CA VAL A 56 -6.26 -15.95 -15.39
C VAL A 56 -6.72 -15.45 -14.03
N ASP A 57 -6.10 -14.40 -13.51
CA ASP A 57 -6.47 -13.74 -12.26
C ASP A 57 -7.92 -13.21 -12.31
N THR A 58 -8.32 -12.61 -13.43
CA THR A 58 -9.69 -12.15 -13.64
C THR A 58 -10.69 -13.29 -13.62
N PHE A 59 -10.35 -14.44 -14.21
CA PHE A 59 -11.19 -15.63 -14.19
C PHE A 59 -11.26 -16.24 -12.77
N ILE A 60 -10.12 -16.41 -12.12
CA ILE A 60 -10.04 -16.99 -10.76
C ILE A 60 -10.84 -16.16 -9.78
N LYS A 61 -10.74 -14.82 -9.83
CA LYS A 61 -11.47 -13.90 -8.92
C LYS A 61 -13.00 -13.96 -9.08
N ARG A 62 -13.52 -14.53 -10.18
CA ARG A 62 -14.96 -14.78 -10.36
C ARG A 62 -15.45 -16.05 -9.65
N LEU A 63 -14.53 -16.93 -9.27
CA LEU A 63 -14.88 -18.19 -8.59
C LEU A 63 -15.14 -17.90 -7.10
N PRO A 64 -16.31 -18.27 -6.55
CA PRO A 64 -16.60 -18.09 -5.13
C PRO A 64 -15.64 -18.94 -4.28
N LEU A 65 -15.24 -18.43 -3.11
CA LEU A 65 -14.33 -19.06 -2.14
C LEU A 65 -12.89 -19.26 -2.67
N VAL A 66 -12.71 -20.10 -3.69
CA VAL A 66 -11.40 -20.41 -4.29
C VAL A 66 -10.73 -19.15 -4.85
N GLY A 67 -11.50 -18.32 -5.55
CA GLY A 67 -10.99 -17.09 -6.15
C GLY A 67 -10.50 -16.08 -5.11
N ARG A 68 -11.16 -16.02 -3.95
CA ARG A 68 -10.72 -15.16 -2.85
C ARG A 68 -9.36 -15.61 -2.31
N VAL A 69 -9.17 -16.91 -2.06
CA VAL A 69 -7.92 -17.45 -1.49
C VAL A 69 -6.78 -17.36 -2.50
N LEU A 70 -6.96 -17.84 -3.73
CA LEU A 70 -5.91 -17.82 -4.76
C LEU A 70 -5.56 -16.39 -5.18
N GLY A 71 -6.56 -15.50 -5.32
CA GLY A 71 -6.33 -14.11 -5.63
C GLY A 71 -5.62 -13.32 -4.51
N MET A 72 -5.67 -13.82 -3.26
CA MET A 72 -4.87 -13.27 -2.16
C MET A 72 -3.42 -13.76 -2.19
N LEU A 73 -3.17 -15.00 -2.59
CA LEU A 73 -1.84 -15.60 -2.54
C LEU A 73 -0.94 -15.13 -3.68
N ILE A 74 -1.52 -14.82 -4.84
CA ILE A 74 -0.72 -14.47 -6.04
C ILE A 74 -0.71 -12.96 -6.22
N PRO A 75 0.46 -12.29 -6.13
CA PRO A 75 0.54 -10.85 -6.23
C PRO A 75 0.26 -10.40 -7.67
N CYS A 76 -0.94 -9.87 -7.89
CA CYS A 76 -1.35 -9.25 -9.14
C CYS A 76 -2.40 -8.18 -8.85
N TRP A 77 -2.03 -6.91 -9.03
CA TRP A 77 -2.97 -5.79 -8.95
C TRP A 77 -3.80 -5.75 -10.23
N ASN A 78 -5.07 -6.15 -10.13
CA ASN A 78 -5.96 -6.32 -11.27
C ASN A 78 -7.13 -5.32 -11.20
N TYR A 79 -7.22 -4.46 -12.19
CA TYR A 79 -8.20 -3.38 -12.34
C TYR A 79 -9.34 -3.75 -13.29
N HIS A 80 -9.77 -5.03 -13.33
CA HIS A 80 -10.82 -5.52 -14.24
C HIS A 80 -12.15 -4.78 -14.09
N TYR A 81 -12.43 -4.22 -12.93
CA TYR A 81 -13.66 -3.47 -12.59
C TYR A 81 -13.64 -2.02 -13.03
N LEU A 82 -12.48 -1.46 -13.42
CA LEU A 82 -12.39 -0.09 -13.89
C LEU A 82 -12.64 0.02 -15.41
N PRO A 83 -13.23 1.14 -15.87
CA PRO A 83 -13.49 1.40 -17.28
C PRO A 83 -12.21 1.82 -18.04
N LEU A 84 -11.17 0.99 -17.94
CA LEU A 84 -9.88 1.19 -18.59
C LEU A 84 -9.74 0.28 -19.81
N SER A 85 -8.96 0.69 -20.80
CA SER A 85 -8.56 -0.18 -21.91
C SER A 85 -7.73 -1.36 -21.41
N GLN A 86 -7.66 -2.44 -22.17
CA GLN A 86 -6.86 -3.62 -21.78
C GLN A 86 -5.37 -3.27 -21.62
N GLN A 87 -4.85 -2.38 -22.46
CA GLN A 87 -3.48 -1.89 -22.33
C GLN A 87 -3.27 -1.16 -21.00
N GLN A 88 -4.14 -0.20 -20.66
CA GLN A 88 -4.06 0.52 -19.39
C GLN A 88 -4.16 -0.41 -18.17
N LYS A 89 -5.06 -1.41 -18.18
CA LYS A 89 -5.16 -2.42 -17.11
C LYS A 89 -3.87 -3.19 -16.95
N THR A 90 -3.23 -3.54 -18.07
CA THR A 90 -1.95 -4.26 -18.05
C THR A 90 -0.83 -3.38 -17.51
N GLU A 91 -0.72 -2.15 -17.98
CA GLU A 91 0.30 -1.19 -17.52
C GLU A 91 0.15 -0.88 -16.02
N TRP A 92 -1.06 -0.60 -15.56
CA TRP A 92 -1.34 -0.38 -14.13
C TRP A 92 -1.06 -1.63 -13.30
N GLY A 93 -1.46 -2.81 -13.79
CA GLY A 93 -1.16 -4.06 -13.13
C GLY A 93 0.34 -4.30 -12.95
N ILE A 94 1.16 -3.96 -13.97
CA ILE A 94 2.62 -4.05 -13.89
C ILE A 94 3.16 -3.05 -12.87
N LEU A 95 2.77 -1.78 -12.98
CA LEU A 95 3.30 -0.70 -12.14
C LEU A 95 2.97 -0.90 -10.68
N ASP A 96 1.71 -1.20 -10.36
CA ASP A 96 1.28 -1.36 -8.97
C ASP A 96 1.78 -2.67 -8.34
N THR A 97 1.89 -3.73 -9.14
CA THR A 97 2.54 -4.96 -8.64
C THR A 97 4.02 -4.73 -8.38
N PHE A 98 4.69 -3.95 -9.22
CA PHE A 98 6.08 -3.55 -9.00
C PHE A 98 6.21 -2.67 -7.76
N ASP A 99 5.37 -1.64 -7.63
CA ASP A 99 5.36 -0.75 -6.45
C ASP A 99 5.09 -1.52 -5.15
N ALA A 100 4.25 -2.53 -5.18
CA ALA A 100 3.99 -3.38 -4.02
C ALA A 100 5.17 -4.27 -3.63
N LEU A 101 5.99 -4.72 -4.59
CA LEU A 101 7.04 -5.73 -4.37
C LEU A 101 8.46 -5.16 -4.29
N ALA A 102 8.74 -4.01 -4.93
CA ALA A 102 10.08 -3.46 -5.08
C ALA A 102 10.61 -2.61 -3.92
N PRO A 103 9.78 -1.83 -3.18
CA PRO A 103 10.28 -0.91 -2.16
C PRO A 103 11.03 -1.64 -1.05
N ALA A 104 12.24 -1.18 -0.71
CA ALA A 104 13.02 -1.70 0.40
C ALA A 104 12.37 -1.36 1.76
N TYR A 105 11.72 -0.18 1.81
CA TYR A 105 11.08 0.35 3.02
C TYR A 105 9.56 0.40 2.82
N ASP A 106 8.85 -0.43 3.56
CA ASP A 106 7.40 -0.48 3.64
C ASP A 106 7.08 -1.01 5.04
N TYR A 107 6.85 -0.09 5.97
CA TYR A 107 6.61 -0.38 7.36
C TYR A 107 5.18 0.00 7.74
N PRO A 108 4.21 -0.91 7.53
CA PRO A 108 2.83 -0.69 7.93
C PRO A 108 2.71 -0.40 9.42
N GLN A 109 1.81 0.49 9.80
CA GLN A 109 1.65 0.96 11.16
C GLN A 109 0.25 0.71 11.70
N THR A 110 0.10 0.78 13.03
CA THR A 110 -1.19 0.76 13.70
C THR A 110 -1.65 2.17 14.04
N PRO A 111 -2.96 2.39 14.28
CA PRO A 111 -3.46 3.69 14.76
C PRO A 111 -2.77 4.16 16.04
N GLU A 112 -2.48 3.23 16.95
CA GLU A 112 -1.80 3.51 18.22
C GLU A 112 -0.40 4.06 17.97
N THR A 113 0.40 3.42 17.10
CA THR A 113 1.75 3.87 16.74
C THR A 113 1.73 5.27 16.12
N VAL A 114 0.78 5.54 15.22
CA VAL A 114 0.64 6.87 14.61
C VAL A 114 0.27 7.91 15.66
N THR A 115 -0.61 7.57 16.60
CA THR A 115 -0.98 8.44 17.72
C THR A 115 0.23 8.75 18.60
N GLU A 116 1.04 7.74 18.92
CA GLU A 116 2.28 7.90 19.69
C GLU A 116 3.27 8.83 18.99
N TRP A 117 3.46 8.69 17.66
CA TRP A 117 4.33 9.58 16.88
C TRP A 117 3.89 11.04 16.95
N PHE A 118 2.58 11.30 16.78
CA PHE A 118 2.03 12.65 16.86
C PHE A 118 2.18 13.25 18.25
N THR A 119 1.90 12.47 19.27
CA THR A 119 2.04 12.87 20.68
C THR A 119 3.51 13.18 21.01
N SER A 120 4.44 12.30 20.64
CA SER A 120 5.87 12.47 20.86
C SER A 120 6.44 13.67 20.09
N ALA A 121 5.86 13.99 18.93
CA ALA A 121 6.21 15.19 18.16
C ALA A 121 5.63 16.50 18.74
N GLY A 122 4.86 16.43 19.86
CA GLY A 122 4.28 17.58 20.51
C GLY A 122 3.13 18.22 19.74
N LEU A 123 2.47 17.45 18.87
CA LEU A 123 1.30 17.92 18.14
C LEU A 123 0.06 17.96 19.05
N MET A 124 -0.88 18.83 18.72
CA MET A 124 -2.18 18.99 19.35
C MET A 124 -3.28 18.62 18.36
N ASP A 125 -4.54 18.56 18.84
CA ASP A 125 -5.72 18.24 18.02
C ASP A 125 -5.55 16.93 17.22
N ILE A 126 -4.88 15.95 17.83
CA ILE A 126 -4.54 14.68 17.19
C ILE A 126 -5.82 13.90 16.88
N ARG A 127 -5.97 13.54 15.60
CA ARG A 127 -7.05 12.68 15.10
C ARG A 127 -6.46 11.56 14.27
N VAL A 128 -6.61 10.32 14.75
CA VAL A 128 -6.16 9.12 14.02
C VAL A 128 -7.37 8.23 13.75
N ARG A 129 -7.51 7.77 12.51
CA ARG A 129 -8.62 6.91 12.09
C ARG A 129 -8.19 5.97 10.98
N LEU A 130 -8.94 4.89 10.79
CA LEU A 130 -8.81 4.02 9.61
C LEU A 130 -9.46 4.71 8.39
N GLY A 131 -8.82 4.56 7.23
CA GLY A 131 -9.30 5.08 5.95
C GLY A 131 -8.17 5.21 4.93
N GLY A 132 -8.50 5.64 3.73
CA GLY A 132 -7.51 5.75 2.66
C GLY A 132 -6.77 4.44 2.42
N ASN A 133 -5.44 4.47 2.48
CA ASN A 133 -4.57 3.29 2.32
C ASN A 133 -4.37 2.51 3.63
N GLY A 134 -4.89 3.00 4.77
CA GLY A 134 -4.74 2.31 6.04
C GLY A 134 -5.02 3.19 7.24
N VAL A 135 -4.03 3.90 7.76
CA VAL A 135 -4.14 4.77 8.94
C VAL A 135 -3.94 6.22 8.53
N LEU A 136 -4.98 7.02 8.72
CA LEU A 136 -4.95 8.47 8.52
C LEU A 136 -4.69 9.16 9.85
N GLY A 137 -3.65 9.99 9.93
CA GLY A 137 -3.34 10.82 11.08
C GLY A 137 -3.35 12.30 10.73
N ASN A 138 -3.95 13.12 11.58
CA ASN A 138 -3.92 14.58 11.50
C ASN A 138 -3.57 15.16 12.87
N GLY A 139 -2.81 16.25 12.88
CA GLY A 139 -2.44 16.96 14.09
C GLY A 139 -1.89 18.34 13.77
N ARG A 140 -1.85 19.22 14.76
CA ARG A 140 -1.44 20.61 14.61
C ARG A 140 -0.30 20.96 15.55
N THR A 141 0.66 21.76 15.10
CA THR A 141 1.68 22.36 15.98
C THR A 141 1.11 23.48 16.82
N ARG A 142 1.71 23.72 17.99
CA ARG A 142 1.34 24.87 18.82
C ARG A 142 1.52 26.17 18.04
N PRO A 143 0.56 27.13 18.14
CA PRO A 143 0.76 28.47 17.63
C PRO A 143 1.91 29.14 18.41
N PHE A 144 2.44 30.25 17.89
CA PHE A 144 3.35 31.09 18.67
C PHE A 144 2.62 31.61 19.92
N PRO A 145 3.29 31.61 21.08
CA PRO A 145 2.75 32.38 22.20
C PRO A 145 2.60 33.86 21.77
N VAL A 146 1.38 34.38 21.93
CA VAL A 146 1.06 35.81 21.71
C VAL A 146 1.66 36.60 22.86
#